data_aa429530e93f10b12c6584a1fbc9fb3d
#
_entry.id   aa429530e93f10b12c6584a1fbc9fb3d
#
_cell.length_a   1.000
_cell.length_b   1.000
_cell.length_c   1.000
_cell.angle_alpha   90.00
_cell.angle_beta   90.00
_cell.angle_gamma   90.00
#
_symmetry.space_group_name_H-M   'P 1'
#
loop_
_entity.id
_entity.type
_entity.pdbx_description
1 polymer ?
#
loop_
_entity_poly.entity_id
_entity_poly.type
_entity_poly.pdbx_seq_one_letter_code
_entity_poly.pdbx_strand_id
1 'polypeptide(L)'
;MYTIKKAAQIVDELRIEDEHGGPDLELYINVYVDDILADFEDLRARIGKAQSDLKALKASKEADPTQIGVVLNSLNDATYALFELIFGKEQTEQLVSYYNNRVLTMLADFLPYFTGVILPEIKKAQTDLADKYKSWNAR
;
A
#
# COMPACT_ATOMS: atom_id res chain seq x y z
N MET A 1 26.64 13.03 -26.88
CA MET A 1 26.31 11.85 -26.03
C MET A 1 24.82 11.76 -25.79
N TYR A 2 24.27 10.63 -26.05
CA TYR A 2 22.84 10.41 -25.76
C TYR A 2 22.66 10.02 -24.29
N THR A 3 21.72 10.65 -23.59
CA THR A 3 21.47 10.38 -22.17
C THR A 3 20.13 9.71 -21.99
N ILE A 4 20.14 8.54 -21.36
CA ILE A 4 18.92 7.85 -20.95
C ILE A 4 18.79 8.01 -19.42
N LYS A 5 17.65 8.52 -18.99
CA LYS A 5 17.36 8.63 -17.56
C LYS A 5 16.59 7.39 -17.09
N LYS A 6 17.19 6.63 -16.19
CA LYS A 6 16.53 5.53 -15.52
C LYS A 6 15.45 6.07 -14.61
N ALA A 7 14.21 5.65 -14.84
CA ALA A 7 13.05 6.17 -14.14
C ALA A 7 12.31 5.08 -13.37
N ALA A 8 11.25 5.47 -12.66
CA ALA A 8 10.26 4.57 -12.07
C ALA A 8 10.75 3.74 -10.89
N GLN A 9 11.60 4.34 -10.05
CA GLN A 9 11.98 3.78 -8.75
C GLN A 9 11.44 4.67 -7.65
N ILE A 10 10.85 4.09 -6.61
CA ILE A 10 10.41 4.81 -5.43
C ILE A 10 11.42 4.55 -4.32
N VAL A 11 12.09 5.62 -3.89
CA VAL A 11 13.06 5.59 -2.78
C VAL A 11 12.61 6.61 -1.76
N ASP A 12 12.36 6.16 -0.53
CA ASP A 12 11.92 7.06 0.53
C ASP A 12 12.32 6.51 1.91
N GLU A 13 12.30 7.39 2.89
CA GLU A 13 12.55 7.07 4.29
C GLU A 13 11.38 7.57 5.11
N LEU A 14 10.89 6.74 6.04
CA LEU A 14 9.79 7.10 6.93
C LEU A 14 10.22 6.92 8.37
N ARG A 15 9.74 7.82 9.22
CA ARG A 15 9.86 7.69 10.67
C ARG A 15 8.45 7.64 11.26
N ILE A 16 8.21 6.64 12.09
CA ILE A 16 6.99 6.54 12.87
C ILE A 16 7.34 6.90 14.30
N GLU A 17 6.69 7.92 14.83
CA GLU A 17 6.88 8.37 16.20
C GLU A 17 5.74 7.83 17.06
N ASP A 18 6.10 7.33 18.24
CA ASP A 18 5.11 6.88 19.22
C ASP A 18 4.69 8.10 20.07
N GLU A 19 3.42 8.48 20.01
CA GLU A 19 2.85 9.59 20.76
C GLU A 19 2.95 9.40 22.29
N HIS A 20 3.12 8.17 22.75
CA HIS A 20 3.21 7.82 24.16
C HIS A 20 4.64 7.65 24.67
N GLY A 21 5.63 8.13 23.91
CA GLY A 21 7.02 8.14 24.33
C GLY A 21 7.78 6.83 24.13
N GLY A 22 7.22 5.88 23.38
CA GLY A 22 7.95 4.69 22.97
C GLY A 22 9.02 4.99 21.92
N PRO A 23 9.81 3.99 21.52
CA PRO A 23 10.85 4.18 20.52
C PRO A 23 10.25 4.50 19.15
N ASP A 24 10.98 5.32 18.36
CA ASP A 24 10.63 5.56 16.96
C ASP A 24 10.99 4.34 16.11
N LEU A 25 10.26 4.14 15.02
CA LEU A 25 10.59 3.14 14.01
C LEU A 25 10.92 3.83 12.70
N GLU A 26 12.05 3.47 12.11
CA GLU A 26 12.47 3.96 10.80
C GLU A 26 12.31 2.87 9.75
N LEU A 27 11.74 3.25 8.61
CA LEU A 27 11.49 2.36 7.49
C LEU A 27 12.09 2.95 6.21
N TYR A 28 12.48 2.08 5.31
CA TYR A 28 13.10 2.44 4.03
C TYR A 28 12.35 1.78 2.90
N ILE A 29 12.03 2.57 1.86
CA ILE A 29 11.42 2.07 0.64
C ILE A 29 12.44 2.17 -0.49
N ASN A 30 12.59 1.09 -1.24
CA ASN A 30 13.38 1.05 -2.45
C ASN A 30 12.77 0.01 -3.38
N VAL A 31 11.81 0.43 -4.21
CA VAL A 31 11.08 -0.46 -5.12
C VAL A 31 11.03 0.12 -6.52
N TYR A 32 11.03 -0.76 -7.51
CA TYR A 32 10.77 -0.38 -8.89
C TYR A 32 9.26 -0.43 -9.14
N VAL A 33 8.74 0.61 -9.79
CA VAL A 33 7.30 0.69 -10.08
C VAL A 33 6.83 -0.48 -10.96
N ASP A 34 7.64 -0.90 -11.92
CA ASP A 34 7.32 -2.04 -12.78
C ASP A 34 7.06 -3.32 -11.98
N ASP A 35 7.77 -3.51 -10.86
CA ASP A 35 7.64 -4.71 -10.05
C ASP A 35 6.38 -4.72 -9.19
N ILE A 36 5.83 -3.54 -8.86
CA ILE A 36 4.74 -3.42 -7.90
C ILE A 36 3.41 -2.96 -8.52
N LEU A 37 3.43 -2.47 -9.75
CA LEU A 37 2.30 -1.76 -10.36
C LEU A 37 1.00 -2.57 -10.37
N ALA A 38 1.04 -3.77 -10.94
CA ALA A 38 -0.16 -4.61 -11.06
C ALA A 38 -0.67 -5.07 -9.70
N ASP A 39 0.23 -5.50 -8.82
CA ASP A 39 -0.12 -5.99 -7.49
C ASP A 39 -0.62 -4.87 -6.59
N PHE A 40 -0.04 -3.68 -6.69
CA PHE A 40 -0.49 -2.51 -5.92
C PHE A 40 -1.94 -2.16 -6.25
N GLU A 41 -2.29 -2.10 -7.53
CA GLU A 41 -3.66 -1.79 -7.95
C GLU A 41 -4.65 -2.88 -7.52
N ASP A 42 -4.28 -4.16 -7.66
CA ASP A 42 -5.11 -5.27 -7.22
C ASP A 42 -5.35 -5.23 -5.71
N LEU A 43 -4.29 -5.06 -4.93
CA LEU A 43 -4.38 -5.04 -3.47
C LEU A 43 -5.16 -3.82 -2.98
N ARG A 44 -4.96 -2.65 -3.59
CA ARG A 44 -5.73 -1.45 -3.27
C ARG A 44 -7.22 -1.67 -3.50
N ALA A 45 -7.58 -2.27 -4.62
CA ALA A 45 -8.98 -2.58 -4.94
C ALA A 45 -9.58 -3.57 -3.95
N ARG A 46 -8.83 -4.62 -3.58
CA ARG A 46 -9.26 -5.63 -2.59
C ARG A 46 -9.47 -5.03 -1.21
N ILE A 47 -8.57 -4.14 -0.77
CA ILE A 47 -8.71 -3.41 0.50
C ILE A 47 -9.95 -2.53 0.47
N GLY A 48 -10.15 -1.77 -0.59
CA GLY A 48 -11.31 -0.90 -0.74
C GLY A 48 -12.63 -1.68 -0.71
N LYS A 49 -12.69 -2.82 -1.40
CA LYS A 49 -13.86 -3.70 -1.39
C LYS A 49 -14.12 -4.26 0.01
N ALA A 50 -13.08 -4.76 0.68
CA ALA A 50 -13.23 -5.32 2.03
C ALA A 50 -13.70 -4.26 3.03
N GLN A 51 -13.19 -3.03 2.95
CA GLN A 51 -13.65 -1.92 3.80
C GLN A 51 -15.11 -1.58 3.54
N SER A 52 -15.53 -1.55 2.27
CA SER A 52 -16.93 -1.30 1.88
C SER A 52 -17.86 -2.41 2.37
N ASP A 53 -17.47 -3.67 2.20
CA ASP A 53 -18.22 -4.82 2.66
C ASP A 53 -18.37 -4.81 4.20
N LEU A 54 -17.31 -4.49 4.91
CA LEU A 54 -17.31 -4.39 6.37
C LEU A 54 -18.28 -3.32 6.85
N LYS A 55 -18.26 -2.14 6.20
CA LYS A 55 -19.16 -1.04 6.52
C LYS A 55 -20.62 -1.44 6.30
N ALA A 56 -20.92 -2.13 5.20
CA ALA A 56 -22.26 -2.61 4.87
C ALA A 56 -22.74 -3.66 5.91
N LEU A 57 -21.88 -4.59 6.30
CA LEU A 57 -22.19 -5.60 7.31
C LEU A 57 -22.45 -4.99 8.68
N LYS A 58 -21.65 -4.01 9.09
CA LYS A 58 -21.83 -3.32 10.38
C LYS A 58 -23.10 -2.49 10.42
N ALA A 59 -23.57 -1.99 9.28
CA ALA A 59 -24.81 -1.22 9.19
C ALA A 59 -26.05 -2.15 9.15
N SER A 60 -25.89 -3.42 8.84
CA SER A 60 -26.98 -4.41 8.79
C SER A 60 -27.29 -4.93 10.19
N LYS A 61 -28.58 -4.93 10.55
CA LYS A 61 -29.05 -5.50 11.82
C LYS A 61 -29.02 -7.04 11.82
N GLU A 62 -28.87 -7.64 10.65
CA GLU A 62 -28.90 -9.10 10.46
C GLU A 62 -27.51 -9.66 10.13
N ALA A 63 -26.44 -8.87 10.34
CA ALA A 63 -25.09 -9.30 10.03
C ALA A 63 -24.68 -10.49 10.90
N ASP A 64 -24.28 -11.56 10.22
CA ASP A 64 -23.72 -12.74 10.86
C ASP A 64 -22.27 -12.43 11.30
N PRO A 65 -21.92 -12.67 12.58
CA PRO A 65 -20.53 -12.51 13.05
C PRO A 65 -19.50 -13.28 12.21
N THR A 66 -19.90 -14.44 11.67
CA THR A 66 -19.03 -15.24 10.79
C THR A 66 -18.68 -14.48 9.50
N GLN A 67 -19.65 -13.78 8.91
CA GLN A 67 -19.42 -12.96 7.70
C GLN A 67 -18.49 -11.81 8.00
N ILE A 68 -18.65 -11.14 9.14
CA ILE A 68 -17.76 -10.06 9.58
C ILE A 68 -16.33 -10.58 9.72
N GLY A 69 -16.16 -11.76 10.33
CA GLY A 69 -14.86 -12.40 10.49
C GLY A 69 -14.19 -12.72 9.14
N VAL A 70 -14.95 -13.22 8.17
CA VAL A 70 -14.41 -13.49 6.83
C VAL A 70 -13.91 -12.22 6.15
N VAL A 71 -14.68 -11.14 6.22
CA VAL A 71 -14.29 -9.85 5.62
C VAL A 71 -13.08 -9.27 6.34
N LEU A 72 -13.01 -9.32 7.66
CA LEU A 72 -11.85 -8.85 8.44
C LEU A 72 -10.59 -9.63 8.08
N ASN A 73 -10.68 -10.95 7.93
CA ASN A 73 -9.53 -11.76 7.53
C ASN A 73 -9.07 -11.40 6.13
N SER A 74 -9.98 -11.19 5.19
CA SER A 74 -9.66 -10.75 3.83
C SER A 74 -8.97 -9.39 3.83
N LEU A 75 -9.45 -8.46 4.64
CA LEU A 75 -8.85 -7.14 4.80
C LEU A 75 -7.44 -7.22 5.40
N ASN A 76 -7.26 -8.03 6.43
CA ASN A 76 -5.95 -8.25 7.05
C ASN A 76 -4.96 -8.86 6.06
N ASP A 77 -5.36 -9.87 5.31
CA ASP A 77 -4.50 -10.55 4.34
C ASP A 77 -4.07 -9.59 3.23
N ALA A 78 -4.99 -8.82 2.67
CA ALA A 78 -4.70 -7.84 1.64
C ALA A 78 -3.81 -6.72 2.16
N THR A 79 -4.04 -6.26 3.39
CA THR A 79 -3.21 -5.25 4.06
C THR A 79 -1.78 -5.75 4.23
N TYR A 80 -1.62 -6.95 4.76
CA TYR A 80 -0.30 -7.57 4.94
C TYR A 80 0.44 -7.63 3.61
N ALA A 81 -0.22 -8.12 2.56
CA ALA A 81 0.37 -8.24 1.23
C ALA A 81 0.78 -6.87 0.66
N LEU A 82 -0.01 -5.83 0.88
CA LEU A 82 0.32 -4.47 0.45
C LEU A 82 1.58 -3.95 1.14
N PHE A 83 1.68 -4.11 2.46
CA PHE A 83 2.86 -3.69 3.21
C PHE A 83 4.11 -4.47 2.78
N GLU A 84 4.00 -5.78 2.58
CA GLU A 84 5.13 -6.59 2.10
C GLU A 84 5.58 -6.15 0.70
N LEU A 85 4.64 -5.78 -0.17
CA LEU A 85 4.94 -5.29 -1.51
C LEU A 85 5.79 -4.01 -1.48
N ILE A 86 5.46 -3.08 -0.59
CA ILE A 86 6.10 -1.76 -0.50
C ILE A 86 7.37 -1.79 0.37
N PHE A 87 7.31 -2.43 1.53
CA PHE A 87 8.37 -2.40 2.55
C PHE A 87 9.23 -3.66 2.59
N GLY A 88 8.79 -4.73 1.94
CA GLY A 88 9.43 -6.04 2.05
C GLY A 88 8.99 -6.78 3.32
N LYS A 89 9.26 -8.07 3.34
CA LYS A 89 8.80 -8.96 4.41
C LYS A 89 9.36 -8.58 5.77
N GLU A 90 10.66 -8.33 5.85
CA GLU A 90 11.35 -8.05 7.12
C GLU A 90 10.83 -6.76 7.78
N GLN A 91 10.74 -5.68 7.02
CA GLN A 91 10.22 -4.40 7.56
C GLN A 91 8.74 -4.50 7.92
N THR A 92 7.96 -5.27 7.16
CA THR A 92 6.55 -5.49 7.47
C THR A 92 6.40 -6.24 8.79
N GLU A 93 7.21 -7.24 9.06
CA GLU A 93 7.22 -7.95 10.34
C GLU A 93 7.58 -7.02 11.50
N GLN A 94 8.60 -6.17 11.32
CA GLN A 94 8.97 -5.15 12.31
C GLN A 94 7.83 -4.20 12.58
N LEU A 95 7.15 -3.76 11.53
CA LEU A 95 6.05 -2.81 11.62
C LEU A 95 4.85 -3.41 12.35
N VAL A 96 4.47 -4.64 12.02
CA VAL A 96 3.37 -5.36 12.67
C VAL A 96 3.67 -5.56 14.16
N SER A 97 4.90 -5.91 14.50
CA SER A 97 5.34 -6.02 15.89
C SER A 97 5.27 -4.67 16.62
N TYR A 98 5.69 -3.60 15.96
CA TYR A 98 5.63 -2.24 16.50
C TYR A 98 4.20 -1.80 16.83
N TYR A 99 3.23 -2.20 16.00
CA TYR A 99 1.81 -1.96 16.22
C TYR A 99 1.12 -2.99 17.10
N ASN A 100 1.87 -3.91 17.71
CA ASN A 100 1.31 -4.98 18.55
C ASN A 100 0.23 -5.80 17.85
N ASN A 101 0.47 -6.14 16.59
CA ASN A 101 -0.44 -6.90 15.70
C ASN A 101 -1.77 -6.18 15.37
N ARG A 102 -1.84 -4.88 15.57
CA ARG A 102 -3.05 -4.09 15.24
C ARG A 102 -2.99 -3.63 13.79
N VAL A 103 -3.20 -4.58 12.88
CA VAL A 103 -3.03 -4.40 11.45
C VAL A 103 -3.94 -3.31 10.86
N LEU A 104 -5.17 -3.22 11.34
CA LEU A 104 -6.12 -2.21 10.83
C LEU A 104 -5.75 -0.79 11.29
N THR A 105 -5.23 -0.64 12.50
CA THR A 105 -4.68 0.64 12.97
C THR A 105 -3.46 1.04 12.15
N MET A 106 -2.58 0.09 11.89
CA MET A 106 -1.42 0.27 11.02
C MET A 106 -1.83 0.74 9.63
N LEU A 107 -2.81 0.09 9.01
CA LEU A 107 -3.33 0.49 7.71
C LEU A 107 -3.87 1.93 7.75
N ALA A 108 -4.68 2.27 8.75
CA ALA A 108 -5.26 3.61 8.87
C ALA A 108 -4.17 4.68 8.96
N ASP A 109 -3.11 4.43 9.71
CA ASP A 109 -2.00 5.38 9.87
C ASP A 109 -1.21 5.57 8.58
N PHE A 110 -1.10 4.53 7.76
CA PHE A 110 -0.35 4.57 6.49
C PHE A 110 -1.17 4.99 5.27
N LEU A 111 -2.50 5.00 5.35
CA LEU A 111 -3.34 5.38 4.21
C LEU A 111 -2.99 6.76 3.63
N PRO A 112 -2.77 7.81 4.42
CA PRO A 112 -2.35 9.10 3.87
C PRO A 112 -1.03 9.03 3.10
N TYR A 113 -0.09 8.22 3.55
CA TYR A 113 1.17 8.01 2.86
C TYR A 113 0.97 7.27 1.54
N PHE A 114 0.20 6.19 1.54
CA PHE A 114 -0.06 5.43 0.32
C PHE A 114 -0.83 6.25 -0.73
N THR A 115 -1.82 7.03 -0.30
CA THR A 115 -2.62 7.85 -1.23
C THR A 115 -1.92 9.14 -1.63
N GLY A 116 -1.12 9.73 -0.75
CA GLY A 116 -0.47 11.02 -0.96
C GLY A 116 0.94 10.95 -1.55
N VAL A 117 1.64 9.83 -1.39
CA VAL A 117 3.02 9.68 -1.85
C VAL A 117 3.17 8.53 -2.84
N ILE A 118 2.79 7.31 -2.46
CA ILE A 118 3.01 6.12 -3.30
C ILE A 118 2.15 6.15 -4.56
N LEU A 119 0.85 6.37 -4.42
CA LEU A 119 -0.07 6.38 -5.55
C LEU A 119 0.27 7.44 -6.61
N PRO A 120 0.58 8.70 -6.23
CA PRO A 120 1.01 9.70 -7.21
C PRO A 120 2.28 9.31 -7.97
N GLU A 121 3.25 8.71 -7.30
CA GLU A 121 4.48 8.24 -7.95
C GLU A 121 4.20 7.11 -8.96
N ILE A 122 3.30 6.19 -8.62
CA ILE A 122 2.88 5.13 -9.54
C ILE A 122 2.17 5.73 -10.74
N LYS A 123 1.25 6.66 -10.54
CA LYS A 123 0.51 7.32 -11.62
C LYS A 123 1.43 8.10 -12.55
N LYS A 124 2.41 8.80 -11.99
CA LYS A 124 3.41 9.53 -12.75
C LYS A 124 4.21 8.58 -13.63
N ALA A 125 4.67 7.46 -13.10
CA ALA A 125 5.41 6.45 -13.86
C ALA A 125 4.56 5.85 -14.98
N GLN A 126 3.28 5.59 -14.74
CA GLN A 126 2.35 5.09 -15.77
C GLN A 126 2.18 6.10 -16.90
N THR A 127 1.99 7.38 -16.57
CA THR A 127 1.84 8.45 -17.55
C THR A 127 3.11 8.62 -18.38
N ASP A 128 4.27 8.65 -17.74
CA ASP A 128 5.55 8.79 -18.42
C ASP A 128 5.80 7.62 -19.39
N LEU A 129 5.45 6.41 -18.97
CA LEU A 129 5.60 5.22 -19.81
C LEU A 129 4.63 5.26 -21.00
N ALA A 130 3.39 5.62 -20.78
CA ALA A 130 2.39 5.75 -21.83
C ALA A 130 2.78 6.81 -22.86
N ASP A 131 3.31 7.95 -22.40
CA ASP A 131 3.78 9.03 -23.27
C ASP A 131 4.95 8.58 -24.14
N LYS A 132 5.88 7.82 -23.58
CA LYS A 132 7.01 7.25 -24.35
C LYS A 132 6.54 6.29 -25.43
N TYR A 133 5.60 5.39 -25.12
CA TYR A 133 5.02 4.47 -26.11
C TYR A 133 4.18 5.20 -27.16
N LYS A 134 3.46 6.22 -26.78
CA LYS A 134 2.68 7.05 -27.69
C LYS A 134 3.58 7.74 -28.71
N SER A 135 4.71 8.28 -28.28
CA SER A 135 5.71 8.89 -29.14
C SER A 135 6.28 7.87 -30.14
N TRP A 136 6.56 6.66 -29.69
CA TRP A 136 7.01 5.56 -30.56
C TRP A 136 5.98 5.20 -31.63
N ASN A 137 4.73 5.06 -31.25
CA ASN A 137 3.65 4.66 -32.16
C ASN A 137 3.25 5.75 -33.14
N ALA A 138 3.57 7.01 -32.87
CA ALA A 138 3.27 8.14 -33.75
C ALA A 138 4.23 8.28 -34.95
N ARG A 139 5.27 7.48 -35.02
CA ARG A 139 6.27 7.55 -36.11
C ARG A 139 5.94 6.65 -37.29
#